data_680afefa2e70a42cdd6056b596043793
#
_entry.id   680afefa2e70a42cdd6056b596043793
#
_cell.length_a   1.000
_cell.length_b   1.000
_cell.length_c   1.000
_cell.angle_alpha   90.00
_cell.angle_beta   90.00
_cell.angle_gamma   90.00
#
_symmetry.space_group_name_H-M   'P 1'
#
loop_
_entity.id
_entity.type
_entity.pdbx_description
1 polymer ?
#
loop_
_entity_poly.entity_id
_entity_poly.type
_entity_poly.pdbx_seq_one_letter_code
_entity_poly.pdbx_strand_id
1 'polypeptide(L)'
;MLNMKSLRESLLDDDLIDKPDKIIRDEIKTFLKENYIGSIKISRKPNVNGKYEVSSTKNIIVKNYNMTSLTNGMFIWTTVNGSFDCMNCNSLESLEGAPEKIDEYFSCSYCNSLESLEGAPKEVNNFYCIGCRSLKTLKGAPEKVGENFSCSNCSSLKTLEGAPKEVGRNFTCIDCRSLKTLKGASQMVNGSFYCYNCSSLTSLNGAPKEIGGNFYCYNCASEFTIEDVKKISNVKGAIMC
;
A
#
# COMPACT_ATOMS: atom_id res chain seq x y z
N MET A 1 13.82 16.52 20.05
CA MET A 1 12.52 16.70 19.38
C MET A 1 11.50 17.17 20.40
N LEU A 2 10.99 18.38 20.26
CA LEU A 2 9.89 18.86 21.12
C LEU A 2 8.62 18.10 20.75
N ASN A 3 8.00 17.47 21.73
CA ASN A 3 6.73 16.78 21.55
C ASN A 3 5.63 17.82 21.31
N MET A 4 4.85 17.68 20.25
CA MET A 4 3.75 18.61 19.90
C MET A 4 2.78 18.88 21.05
N LYS A 5 2.63 17.92 21.98
CA LYS A 5 1.83 18.07 23.20
C LYS A 5 2.45 19.10 24.17
N SER A 6 3.78 19.11 24.30
CA SER A 6 4.47 20.08 25.17
C SER A 6 4.50 21.51 24.60
N LEU A 7 4.48 21.65 23.26
CA LEU A 7 4.37 22.97 22.62
C LEU A 7 2.97 23.60 22.84
N ARG A 8 1.90 22.81 22.78
CA ARG A 8 0.54 23.28 23.05
C ARG A 8 0.34 23.71 24.51
N GLU A 9 0.93 22.96 25.45
CA GLU A 9 0.80 23.24 26.89
C GLU A 9 1.63 24.48 27.34
N SER A 10 2.70 24.86 26.61
CA SER A 10 3.55 26.00 26.91
C SER A 10 3.07 27.35 26.34
N LEU A 11 2.01 27.38 25.53
CA LEU A 11 1.56 28.56 24.76
C LEU A 11 0.16 29.05 25.18
N LEU A 12 -0.31 28.72 26.39
CA LEU A 12 -1.59 29.18 26.95
C LEU A 12 -1.50 30.63 27.46
N ASP A 13 -1.25 31.59 26.58
CA ASP A 13 -1.49 33.01 26.83
C ASP A 13 -2.58 33.50 25.87
N ASP A 14 -3.68 34.05 26.42
CA ASP A 14 -4.93 34.34 25.69
C ASP A 14 -4.78 35.29 24.47
N ASP A 15 -3.70 36.09 24.41
CA ASP A 15 -3.39 36.98 23.30
C ASP A 15 -2.68 36.31 22.10
N LEU A 16 -2.45 34.96 22.15
CA LEU A 16 -1.64 34.20 21.19
C LEU A 16 -2.39 33.07 20.46
N ILE A 17 -3.72 33.06 20.51
CA ILE A 17 -4.56 31.94 19.96
C ILE A 17 -4.24 31.60 18.50
N ASP A 18 -3.83 32.57 17.68
CA ASP A 18 -3.46 32.34 16.26
C ASP A 18 -1.96 31.99 16.04
N LYS A 19 -1.07 32.24 17.00
CA LYS A 19 0.38 31.99 16.85
C LYS A 19 0.76 30.51 16.90
N PRO A 20 0.19 29.68 17.79
CA PRO A 20 0.47 28.24 17.82
C PRO A 20 0.14 27.57 16.48
N ASP A 21 -0.99 27.93 15.87
CA ASP A 21 -1.42 27.38 14.57
C ASP A 21 -0.43 27.73 13.46
N LYS A 22 0.12 28.94 13.46
CA LYS A 22 1.13 29.35 12.48
C LYS A 22 2.42 28.56 12.64
N ILE A 23 2.91 28.39 13.87
CA ILE A 23 4.14 27.65 14.17
C ILE A 23 3.99 26.20 13.73
N ILE A 24 2.91 25.51 14.13
CA ILE A 24 2.64 24.11 13.76
C ILE A 24 2.55 23.96 12.25
N ARG A 25 1.86 24.87 11.55
CA ARG A 25 1.78 24.83 10.09
C ARG A 25 3.12 25.06 9.41
N ASP A 26 3.98 25.89 9.95
CA ASP A 26 5.31 26.13 9.38
C ASP A 26 6.24 24.92 9.64
N GLU A 27 6.12 24.22 10.76
CA GLU A 27 6.79 22.94 11.01
C GLU A 27 6.32 21.86 10.02
N ILE A 28 5.00 21.75 9.79
CA ILE A 28 4.42 20.83 8.79
C ILE A 28 4.97 21.18 7.39
N LYS A 29 4.99 22.44 6.98
CA LYS A 29 5.54 22.86 5.67
C LYS A 29 7.02 22.48 5.55
N THR A 30 7.79 22.69 6.60
CA THR A 30 9.22 22.33 6.63
C THR A 30 9.38 20.82 6.45
N PHE A 31 8.66 20.01 7.23
CA PHE A 31 8.67 18.56 7.10
C PHE A 31 8.27 18.11 5.69
N LEU A 32 7.19 18.67 5.14
CA LEU A 32 6.72 18.33 3.79
C LEU A 32 7.76 18.72 2.73
N LYS A 33 8.37 19.89 2.83
CA LYS A 33 9.42 20.35 1.91
C LYS A 33 10.66 19.47 1.94
N GLU A 34 11.03 18.96 3.13
CA GLU A 34 12.20 18.11 3.30
C GLU A 34 11.98 16.68 2.81
N ASN A 35 10.77 16.16 2.94
CA ASN A 35 10.49 14.75 2.75
C ASN A 35 9.71 14.41 1.44
N TYR A 36 9.04 15.38 0.83
CA TYR A 36 8.16 15.14 -0.31
C TYR A 36 8.44 16.05 -1.50
N ILE A 37 8.09 15.55 -2.69
CA ILE A 37 8.01 16.32 -3.94
C ILE A 37 6.55 16.27 -4.39
N GLY A 38 5.95 17.43 -4.65
CA GLY A 38 4.58 17.53 -5.15
C GLY A 38 3.91 18.85 -4.80
N SER A 39 2.70 19.03 -5.31
CA SER A 39 1.89 20.22 -5.05
C SER A 39 0.97 19.97 -3.85
N ILE A 40 1.37 20.43 -2.68
CA ILE A 40 0.75 20.08 -1.40
C ILE A 40 -0.05 21.25 -0.85
N LYS A 41 -1.28 20.97 -0.38
CA LYS A 41 -2.14 21.91 0.33
C LYS A 41 -2.28 21.48 1.79
N ILE A 42 -2.22 22.44 2.70
CA ILE A 42 -2.43 22.25 4.14
C ILE A 42 -3.69 23.01 4.52
N SER A 43 -4.60 22.39 5.29
CA SER A 43 -5.79 23.04 5.82
C SER A 43 -5.45 24.35 6.59
N ARG A 44 -6.38 25.30 6.62
CA ARG A 44 -6.15 26.57 7.36
C ARG A 44 -6.19 26.35 8.87
N LYS A 45 -7.04 25.42 9.33
CA LYS A 45 -7.23 25.06 10.75
C LYS A 45 -7.12 23.54 10.90
N PRO A 46 -6.78 23.03 12.07
CA PRO A 46 -6.84 21.61 12.36
C PRO A 46 -8.30 21.13 12.34
N ASN A 47 -8.49 19.84 12.11
CA ASN A 47 -9.80 19.17 12.19
C ASN A 47 -10.25 18.96 13.65
N VAL A 48 -11.39 18.33 13.86
CA VAL A 48 -11.98 18.07 15.20
C VAL A 48 -11.07 17.28 16.14
N ASN A 49 -10.11 16.53 15.60
CA ASN A 49 -9.10 15.76 16.34
C ASN A 49 -7.79 16.56 16.56
N GLY A 50 -7.78 17.86 16.24
CA GLY A 50 -6.63 18.72 16.37
C GLY A 50 -5.49 18.43 15.39
N LYS A 51 -5.74 17.74 14.27
CA LYS A 51 -4.75 17.44 13.23
C LYS A 51 -4.98 18.32 11.99
N TYR A 52 -3.89 18.82 11.42
CA TYR A 52 -3.94 19.45 10.11
C TYR A 52 -4.16 18.41 9.03
N GLU A 53 -4.98 18.76 8.05
CA GLU A 53 -5.24 17.93 6.89
C GLU A 53 -4.36 18.38 5.73
N VAL A 54 -3.76 17.39 5.07
CA VAL A 54 -2.86 17.58 3.94
C VAL A 54 -3.42 16.85 2.73
N SER A 55 -3.43 17.51 1.59
CA SER A 55 -3.91 16.95 0.33
C SER A 55 -3.08 17.40 -0.85
N SER A 56 -3.21 16.71 -1.98
CA SER A 56 -2.60 17.11 -3.24
C SER A 56 -3.55 16.90 -4.42
N THR A 57 -3.45 17.78 -5.40
CA THR A 57 -4.12 17.63 -6.71
C THR A 57 -3.20 17.05 -7.77
N LYS A 58 -1.99 16.62 -7.41
CA LYS A 58 -0.97 16.05 -8.30
C LYS A 58 -0.25 14.91 -7.57
N ASN A 59 0.65 14.27 -8.30
CA ASN A 59 1.50 13.22 -7.76
C ASN A 59 2.34 13.70 -6.59
N ILE A 60 2.50 12.83 -5.61
CA ILE A 60 3.38 12.99 -4.46
C ILE A 60 4.46 11.92 -4.52
N ILE A 61 5.71 12.33 -4.39
CA ILE A 61 6.86 11.44 -4.33
C ILE A 61 7.59 11.68 -3.01
N VAL A 62 7.81 10.61 -2.26
CA VAL A 62 8.68 10.63 -1.09
C VAL A 62 10.13 10.69 -1.57
N LYS A 63 10.88 11.70 -1.15
CA LYS A 63 12.30 11.88 -1.50
C LYS A 63 13.27 11.51 -0.39
N ASN A 64 12.78 11.40 0.85
CA ASN A 64 13.58 10.95 1.98
C ASN A 64 13.37 9.43 2.20
N TYR A 65 14.21 8.63 1.59
CA TYR A 65 14.13 7.15 1.66
C TYR A 65 14.46 6.56 3.04
N ASN A 66 14.98 7.36 3.96
CA ASN A 66 15.30 6.97 5.34
C ASN A 66 14.19 7.34 6.34
N MET A 67 13.05 7.86 5.86
CA MET A 67 11.95 8.19 6.76
C MET A 67 11.34 6.93 7.38
N THR A 68 10.98 7.02 8.66
CA THR A 68 10.37 5.94 9.43
C THR A 68 8.85 6.08 9.54
N SER A 69 8.31 7.24 9.18
CA SER A 69 6.87 7.54 9.22
C SER A 69 6.49 8.52 8.12
N LEU A 70 5.34 8.32 7.50
CA LEU A 70 4.81 9.17 6.42
C LEU A 70 4.34 10.56 6.91
N THR A 71 4.05 10.73 8.20
CA THR A 71 3.56 12.02 8.73
C THR A 71 4.28 12.46 10.01
N ASN A 72 5.06 11.58 10.59
CA ASN A 72 5.66 11.77 11.93
C ASN A 72 4.62 12.21 12.99
N GLY A 73 3.36 11.80 12.81
CA GLY A 73 2.25 12.16 13.70
C GLY A 73 1.80 13.62 13.65
N MET A 74 2.39 14.46 12.78
CA MET A 74 2.15 15.90 12.73
C MET A 74 0.84 16.29 12.04
N PHE A 75 0.44 15.55 11.03
CA PHE A 75 -0.73 15.82 10.19
C PHE A 75 -1.35 14.51 9.70
N ILE A 76 -2.44 14.59 8.98
CA ILE A 76 -3.04 13.47 8.25
C ILE A 76 -3.10 13.80 6.76
N TRP A 77 -2.74 12.84 5.91
CA TRP A 77 -3.06 12.89 4.50
C TRP A 77 -4.55 12.55 4.31
N THR A 78 -5.26 13.34 3.50
CA THR A 78 -6.65 13.04 3.13
C THR A 78 -6.73 12.44 1.74
N THR A 79 -6.54 13.24 0.69
CA THR A 79 -6.65 12.81 -0.71
C THR A 79 -5.43 13.20 -1.51
N VAL A 80 -5.08 12.36 -2.48
CA VAL A 80 -4.11 12.66 -3.53
C VAL A 80 -4.76 12.36 -4.88
N ASN A 81 -5.08 13.42 -5.64
CA ASN A 81 -5.71 13.30 -6.98
C ASN A 81 -4.70 12.94 -8.07
N GLY A 82 -3.73 12.14 -7.76
CA GLY A 82 -2.68 11.62 -8.60
C GLY A 82 -2.15 10.36 -7.96
N SER A 83 -0.84 10.17 -8.04
CA SER A 83 -0.15 9.03 -7.46
C SER A 83 0.57 9.41 -6.15
N PHE A 84 0.71 8.43 -5.25
CA PHE A 84 1.56 8.58 -4.07
C PHE A 84 2.65 7.50 -4.09
N ASP A 85 3.89 7.94 -4.24
CA ASP A 85 5.04 7.05 -4.38
C ASP A 85 6.00 7.19 -3.19
N CYS A 86 6.09 6.13 -2.39
CA CYS A 86 7.05 5.98 -1.29
C CYS A 86 8.00 4.78 -1.54
N MET A 87 8.31 4.50 -2.80
CA MET A 87 9.22 3.43 -3.19
C MET A 87 10.61 3.61 -2.56
N ASN A 88 11.26 2.49 -2.21
CA ASN A 88 12.60 2.44 -1.60
C ASN A 88 12.71 3.08 -0.18
N CYS A 89 11.60 3.38 0.49
CA CYS A 89 11.63 3.83 1.89
C CYS A 89 11.98 2.66 2.82
N ASN A 90 13.28 2.30 2.85
CA ASN A 90 13.73 1.07 3.51
C ASN A 90 13.62 1.09 5.05
N SER A 91 13.46 2.25 5.66
CA SER A 91 13.27 2.41 7.11
C SER A 91 11.78 2.50 7.49
N LEU A 92 10.86 2.46 6.53
CA LEU A 92 9.43 2.56 6.79
C LEU A 92 8.90 1.20 7.28
N GLU A 93 8.45 1.17 8.52
CA GLU A 93 7.95 -0.06 9.18
C GLU A 93 6.43 -0.22 9.08
N SER A 94 5.71 0.87 8.78
CA SER A 94 4.25 0.92 8.66
C SER A 94 3.85 1.92 7.58
N LEU A 95 2.68 1.71 6.97
CA LEU A 95 2.04 2.67 6.06
C LEU A 95 1.11 3.63 6.80
N GLU A 96 1.12 3.63 8.13
CA GLU A 96 0.31 4.53 8.93
C GLU A 96 0.57 5.99 8.56
N GLY A 97 -0.51 6.73 8.33
CA GLY A 97 -0.45 8.08 7.82
C GLY A 97 -0.41 8.20 6.30
N ALA A 98 -0.54 7.11 5.55
CA ALA A 98 -0.76 7.20 4.10
C ALA A 98 -2.09 7.93 3.80
N PRO A 99 -2.23 8.57 2.60
CA PRO A 99 -3.50 9.15 2.18
C PRO A 99 -4.63 8.13 2.18
N GLU A 100 -5.82 8.51 2.67
CA GLU A 100 -6.99 7.62 2.67
C GLU A 100 -7.45 7.27 1.24
N LYS A 101 -7.33 8.25 0.32
CA LYS A 101 -7.77 8.12 -1.07
C LYS A 101 -6.70 8.59 -2.04
N ILE A 102 -6.45 7.79 -3.07
CA ILE A 102 -5.48 8.06 -4.13
C ILE A 102 -6.14 7.70 -5.47
N ASP A 103 -6.20 8.67 -6.39
CA ASP A 103 -6.94 8.50 -7.64
C ASP A 103 -6.20 7.64 -8.67
N GLU A 104 -4.86 7.59 -8.65
CA GLU A 104 -4.08 6.81 -9.63
C GLU A 104 -3.43 5.58 -8.98
N TYR A 105 -2.18 5.70 -8.49
CA TYR A 105 -1.51 4.57 -7.84
C TYR A 105 -0.89 4.94 -6.49
N PHE A 106 -0.84 3.95 -5.62
CA PHE A 106 0.01 3.93 -4.43
C PHE A 106 1.14 2.93 -4.63
N SER A 107 2.37 3.36 -4.39
CA SER A 107 3.53 2.48 -4.41
C SER A 107 4.34 2.57 -3.12
N CYS A 108 4.46 1.43 -2.43
CA CYS A 108 5.43 1.19 -1.35
C CYS A 108 6.45 0.11 -1.77
N SER A 109 6.72 0.00 -3.08
CA SER A 109 7.63 -1.01 -3.60
C SER A 109 9.05 -0.85 -3.04
N TYR A 110 9.70 -1.97 -2.76
CA TYR A 110 11.04 -2.04 -2.18
C TYR A 110 11.18 -1.41 -0.79
N CYS A 111 10.08 -1.24 -0.04
CA CYS A 111 10.12 -0.86 1.38
C CYS A 111 10.44 -2.12 2.22
N ASN A 112 11.73 -2.37 2.42
CA ASN A 112 12.19 -3.66 2.93
C ASN A 112 11.99 -3.87 4.44
N SER A 113 11.58 -2.86 5.20
CA SER A 113 11.21 -2.99 6.62
C SER A 113 9.71 -3.23 6.85
N LEU A 114 8.86 -3.12 5.80
CA LEU A 114 7.44 -3.40 5.93
C LEU A 114 7.18 -4.89 6.16
N GLU A 115 6.54 -5.25 7.26
CA GLU A 115 6.10 -6.61 7.57
C GLU A 115 4.62 -6.87 7.24
N SER A 116 3.81 -5.81 7.14
CA SER A 116 2.39 -5.81 6.75
C SER A 116 2.05 -4.57 5.94
N LEU A 117 0.81 -4.45 5.47
CA LEU A 117 0.30 -3.27 4.76
C LEU A 117 -0.61 -2.41 5.66
N GLU A 118 -0.49 -2.55 7.00
CA GLU A 118 -1.28 -1.75 7.95
C GLU A 118 -1.05 -0.25 7.72
N GLY A 119 -2.15 0.50 7.66
CA GLY A 119 -2.13 1.94 7.34
C GLY A 119 -2.18 2.26 5.85
N ALA A 120 -2.28 1.28 4.96
CA ALA A 120 -2.42 1.53 3.52
C ALA A 120 -3.69 2.33 3.19
N PRO A 121 -3.73 3.02 2.00
CA PRO A 121 -4.92 3.69 1.51
C PRO A 121 -6.15 2.79 1.49
N LYS A 122 -7.32 3.36 1.74
CA LYS A 122 -8.61 2.63 1.66
C LYS A 122 -9.13 2.54 0.23
N GLU A 123 -8.88 3.59 -0.56
CA GLU A 123 -9.31 3.70 -1.96
C GLU A 123 -8.12 4.01 -2.87
N VAL A 124 -7.89 3.16 -3.86
CA VAL A 124 -6.80 3.33 -4.85
C VAL A 124 -7.12 2.56 -6.13
N ASN A 125 -6.74 3.10 -7.29
CA ASN A 125 -6.87 2.38 -8.54
C ASN A 125 -5.79 1.32 -8.72
N ASN A 126 -4.52 1.64 -8.47
CA ASN A 126 -3.43 0.66 -8.58
C ASN A 126 -2.61 0.63 -7.30
N PHE A 127 -2.32 -0.58 -6.78
CA PHE A 127 -1.55 -0.77 -5.56
C PHE A 127 -0.31 -1.63 -5.81
N TYR A 128 0.87 -1.10 -5.49
CA TYR A 128 2.15 -1.77 -5.70
C TYR A 128 2.97 -1.87 -4.41
N CYS A 129 3.22 -3.10 -3.95
CA CYS A 129 4.15 -3.44 -2.86
C CYS A 129 5.22 -4.44 -3.35
N ILE A 130 5.75 -4.19 -4.57
CA ILE A 130 6.71 -5.07 -5.23
C ILE A 130 8.04 -5.07 -4.46
N GLY A 131 8.65 -6.24 -4.26
CA GLY A 131 9.98 -6.37 -3.69
C GLY A 131 10.10 -6.02 -2.21
N CYS A 132 8.98 -5.92 -1.48
CA CYS A 132 8.99 -5.75 -0.02
C CYS A 132 9.42 -7.07 0.64
N ARG A 133 10.74 -7.23 0.86
CA ARG A 133 11.33 -8.53 1.22
C ARG A 133 10.96 -9.02 2.61
N SER A 134 10.63 -8.11 3.55
CA SER A 134 10.19 -8.46 4.90
C SER A 134 8.67 -8.67 5.03
N LEU A 135 7.89 -8.44 3.94
CA LEU A 135 6.45 -8.52 3.97
C LEU A 135 5.98 -9.97 4.23
N LYS A 136 5.36 -10.19 5.39
CA LYS A 136 4.90 -11.51 5.86
C LYS A 136 3.42 -11.77 5.56
N THR A 137 2.63 -10.70 5.43
CA THR A 137 1.18 -10.74 5.21
C THR A 137 0.76 -9.51 4.41
N LEU A 138 -0.36 -9.61 3.68
CA LEU A 138 -0.99 -8.49 2.98
C LEU A 138 -2.05 -7.78 3.84
N LYS A 139 -2.12 -8.11 5.15
CA LYS A 139 -3.05 -7.48 6.09
C LYS A 139 -2.87 -5.97 6.08
N GLY A 140 -3.99 -5.24 5.99
CA GLY A 140 -4.02 -3.79 5.83
C GLY A 140 -4.15 -3.32 4.37
N ALA A 141 -4.03 -4.21 3.38
CA ALA A 141 -4.33 -3.84 2.00
C ALA A 141 -5.77 -3.32 1.84
N PRO A 142 -6.04 -2.44 0.83
CA PRO A 142 -7.40 -2.02 0.51
C PRO A 142 -8.32 -3.22 0.27
N GLU A 143 -9.58 -3.15 0.71
CA GLU A 143 -10.54 -4.23 0.43
C GLU A 143 -10.81 -4.41 -1.07
N LYS A 144 -10.73 -3.32 -1.83
CA LYS A 144 -10.91 -3.28 -3.27
C LYS A 144 -9.84 -2.41 -3.94
N VAL A 145 -9.25 -2.91 -5.01
CA VAL A 145 -8.33 -2.18 -5.89
C VAL A 145 -8.99 -2.01 -7.24
N GLY A 146 -9.09 -0.77 -7.73
CA GLY A 146 -9.83 -0.44 -8.94
C GLY A 146 -9.26 -1.05 -10.22
N GLU A 147 -7.92 -1.18 -10.29
CA GLU A 147 -7.22 -1.76 -11.42
C GLU A 147 -6.24 -2.86 -10.99
N ASN A 148 -4.95 -2.56 -10.87
CA ASN A 148 -3.91 -3.57 -10.66
C ASN A 148 -3.43 -3.64 -9.21
N PHE A 149 -3.25 -4.85 -8.69
CA PHE A 149 -2.58 -5.14 -7.43
C PHE A 149 -1.32 -5.98 -7.67
N SER A 150 -0.17 -5.57 -7.16
CA SER A 150 1.07 -6.35 -7.27
C SER A 150 1.83 -6.43 -5.95
N CYS A 151 2.08 -7.68 -5.53
CA CYS A 151 2.99 -8.04 -4.43
C CYS A 151 4.13 -8.94 -4.92
N SER A 152 4.58 -8.77 -6.17
CA SER A 152 5.65 -9.58 -6.76
C SER A 152 6.98 -9.40 -6.02
N ASN A 153 7.84 -10.42 -6.03
CA ASN A 153 9.16 -10.42 -5.37
C ASN A 153 9.13 -10.22 -3.85
N CYS A 154 7.98 -10.45 -3.18
CA CYS A 154 7.86 -10.43 -1.72
C CYS A 154 8.34 -11.78 -1.15
N SER A 155 9.67 -11.89 -0.92
CA SER A 155 10.32 -13.18 -0.63
C SER A 155 9.97 -13.78 0.74
N SER A 156 9.39 -13.03 1.67
CA SER A 156 8.94 -13.54 2.97
C SER A 156 7.45 -13.92 3.01
N LEU A 157 6.70 -13.62 1.94
CA LEU A 157 5.25 -13.85 1.88
C LEU A 157 4.96 -15.34 1.70
N LYS A 158 4.27 -15.97 2.67
CA LYS A 158 3.97 -17.42 2.67
C LYS A 158 2.56 -17.75 2.18
N THR A 159 1.63 -16.81 2.31
CA THR A 159 0.23 -16.88 1.89
C THR A 159 -0.18 -15.51 1.35
N LEU A 160 -1.36 -15.41 0.74
CA LEU A 160 -1.94 -14.13 0.29
C LEU A 160 -2.97 -13.57 1.28
N GLU A 161 -2.92 -14.00 2.56
CA GLU A 161 -3.83 -13.52 3.60
C GLU A 161 -3.76 -12.00 3.76
N GLY A 162 -4.92 -11.36 3.71
CA GLY A 162 -5.08 -9.91 3.72
C GLY A 162 -5.08 -9.25 2.34
N ALA A 163 -4.99 -10.02 1.25
CA ALA A 163 -5.13 -9.47 -0.10
C ALA A 163 -6.52 -8.79 -0.29
N PRO A 164 -6.63 -7.83 -1.24
CA PRO A 164 -7.92 -7.25 -1.62
C PRO A 164 -8.95 -8.32 -1.93
N LYS A 165 -10.20 -8.10 -1.55
CA LYS A 165 -11.32 -9.02 -1.88
C LYS A 165 -11.60 -9.04 -3.38
N GLU A 166 -11.42 -7.88 -4.03
CA GLU A 166 -11.65 -7.68 -5.46
C GLU A 166 -10.53 -6.86 -6.10
N VAL A 167 -10.09 -7.27 -7.29
CA VAL A 167 -9.11 -6.56 -8.12
C VAL A 167 -9.71 -6.34 -9.51
N GLY A 168 -9.85 -5.08 -9.91
CA GLY A 168 -10.55 -4.67 -11.12
C GLY A 168 -9.84 -5.05 -12.43
N ARG A 169 -8.50 -5.28 -12.39
CA ARG A 169 -7.72 -5.79 -13.53
C ARG A 169 -6.84 -6.95 -13.10
N ASN A 170 -5.54 -6.75 -12.97
CA ASN A 170 -4.60 -7.86 -12.76
C ASN A 170 -4.15 -7.97 -11.31
N PHE A 171 -4.07 -9.20 -10.82
CA PHE A 171 -3.41 -9.55 -9.57
C PHE A 171 -2.08 -10.25 -9.88
N THR A 172 -0.99 -9.75 -9.30
CA THR A 172 0.36 -10.23 -9.60
C THR A 172 1.13 -10.56 -8.32
N CYS A 173 1.55 -11.81 -8.17
CA CYS A 173 2.42 -12.30 -7.08
C CYS A 173 3.57 -13.16 -7.65
N ILE A 174 4.20 -12.68 -8.71
CA ILE A 174 5.32 -13.34 -9.40
C ILE A 174 6.56 -13.34 -8.51
N ASP A 175 7.40 -14.38 -8.59
CA ASP A 175 8.67 -14.50 -7.85
C ASP A 175 8.53 -14.42 -6.33
N CYS A 176 7.37 -14.73 -5.77
CA CYS A 176 7.17 -14.85 -4.33
C CYS A 176 7.71 -16.21 -3.83
N ARG A 177 9.03 -16.26 -3.62
CA ARG A 177 9.76 -17.52 -3.43
C ARG A 177 9.40 -18.31 -2.18
N SER A 178 8.81 -17.69 -1.15
CA SER A 178 8.31 -18.36 0.06
C SER A 178 6.83 -18.68 0.03
N LEU A 179 6.09 -18.27 -1.04
CA LEU A 179 4.67 -18.49 -1.17
C LEU A 179 4.38 -19.98 -1.33
N LYS A 180 3.66 -20.58 -0.37
CA LYS A 180 3.37 -22.03 -0.34
C LYS A 180 1.99 -22.37 -0.88
N THR A 181 1.04 -21.45 -0.76
CA THR A 181 -0.36 -21.61 -1.11
C THR A 181 -0.95 -20.25 -1.48
N LEU A 182 -2.02 -20.23 -2.26
CA LEU A 182 -2.76 -19.02 -2.64
C LEU A 182 -3.83 -18.62 -1.61
N LYS A 183 -3.82 -19.24 -0.41
CA LYS A 183 -4.77 -18.93 0.67
C LYS A 183 -4.83 -17.43 0.94
N GLY A 184 -6.05 -16.88 0.91
CA GLY A 184 -6.29 -15.46 1.11
C GLY A 184 -6.20 -14.59 -0.14
N ALA A 185 -6.01 -15.18 -1.33
CA ALA A 185 -6.10 -14.43 -2.58
C ALA A 185 -7.49 -13.80 -2.77
N SER A 186 -7.55 -12.77 -3.62
CA SER A 186 -8.79 -12.11 -4.03
C SER A 186 -9.83 -13.12 -4.52
N GLN A 187 -11.09 -12.96 -4.13
CA GLN A 187 -12.16 -13.84 -4.59
C GLN A 187 -12.46 -13.63 -6.09
N MET A 188 -12.31 -12.37 -6.54
CA MET A 188 -12.57 -11.94 -7.91
C MET A 188 -11.38 -11.14 -8.45
N VAL A 189 -10.89 -11.53 -9.62
CA VAL A 189 -9.87 -10.82 -10.41
C VAL A 189 -10.44 -10.62 -11.81
N ASN A 190 -10.84 -9.38 -12.14
CA ASN A 190 -11.51 -9.12 -13.43
C ASN A 190 -10.56 -9.20 -14.63
N GLY A 191 -9.25 -9.08 -14.42
CA GLY A 191 -8.20 -9.34 -15.41
C GLY A 191 -7.51 -10.68 -15.18
N SER A 192 -6.20 -10.71 -15.35
CA SER A 192 -5.39 -11.92 -15.21
C SER A 192 -4.78 -12.09 -13.83
N PHE A 193 -4.58 -13.35 -13.42
CA PHE A 193 -3.90 -13.72 -12.18
C PHE A 193 -2.54 -14.36 -12.48
N TYR A 194 -1.47 -13.79 -11.91
CA TYR A 194 -0.09 -14.19 -12.16
C TYR A 194 0.56 -14.67 -10.86
N CYS A 195 0.90 -15.96 -10.77
CA CYS A 195 1.59 -16.58 -9.63
C CYS A 195 2.74 -17.51 -10.09
N TYR A 196 3.34 -17.24 -11.23
CA TYR A 196 4.46 -18.04 -11.74
C TYR A 196 5.79 -17.71 -11.06
N ASN A 197 6.81 -18.56 -11.23
CA ASN A 197 8.13 -18.48 -10.59
C ASN A 197 8.06 -18.50 -9.04
N CYS A 198 6.99 -19.03 -8.45
CA CYS A 198 6.86 -19.18 -7.00
C CYS A 198 7.45 -20.51 -6.55
N SER A 199 8.77 -20.55 -6.32
CA SER A 199 9.54 -21.79 -6.12
C SER A 199 9.19 -22.59 -4.86
N SER A 200 8.31 -22.10 -3.98
CA SER A 200 7.76 -22.84 -2.84
C SER A 200 6.26 -23.14 -2.99
N LEU A 201 5.61 -22.73 -4.08
CA LEU A 201 4.17 -22.91 -4.27
C LEU A 201 3.85 -24.36 -4.60
N THR A 202 3.31 -25.08 -3.63
CA THR A 202 2.92 -26.50 -3.74
C THR A 202 1.43 -26.71 -3.78
N SER A 203 0.62 -25.67 -3.62
CA SER A 203 -0.83 -25.77 -3.61
C SER A 203 -1.49 -24.51 -4.15
N LEU A 204 -2.46 -24.69 -5.05
CA LEU A 204 -3.33 -23.62 -5.55
C LEU A 204 -4.53 -23.34 -4.62
N ASN A 205 -4.57 -23.97 -3.43
CA ASN A 205 -5.67 -23.75 -2.47
C ASN A 205 -5.79 -22.26 -2.11
N GLY A 206 -7.03 -21.75 -2.21
CA GLY A 206 -7.34 -20.34 -2.01
C GLY A 206 -7.17 -19.44 -3.23
N ALA A 207 -6.91 -20.02 -4.42
CA ALA A 207 -6.94 -19.27 -5.67
C ALA A 207 -8.26 -18.50 -5.87
N PRO A 208 -8.26 -17.41 -6.65
CA PRO A 208 -9.48 -16.67 -6.97
C PRO A 208 -10.57 -17.58 -7.54
N LYS A 209 -11.82 -17.35 -7.15
CA LYS A 209 -12.98 -18.12 -7.69
C LYS A 209 -13.29 -17.70 -9.12
N GLU A 210 -13.18 -16.42 -9.43
CA GLU A 210 -13.48 -15.84 -10.73
C GLU A 210 -12.26 -15.08 -11.27
N ILE A 211 -11.84 -15.42 -12.49
CA ILE A 211 -10.74 -14.77 -13.21
C ILE A 211 -11.24 -14.40 -14.61
N GLY A 212 -11.36 -13.11 -14.88
CA GLY A 212 -11.86 -12.58 -16.15
C GLY A 212 -10.86 -12.66 -17.30
N GLY A 213 -9.57 -12.78 -17.00
CA GLY A 213 -8.46 -12.94 -17.94
C GLY A 213 -7.81 -14.31 -17.83
N ASN A 214 -6.48 -14.34 -17.91
CA ASN A 214 -5.66 -15.56 -17.91
C ASN A 214 -5.19 -15.94 -16.49
N PHE A 215 -4.88 -17.22 -16.29
CA PHE A 215 -4.22 -17.76 -15.10
C PHE A 215 -2.83 -18.26 -15.46
N TYR A 216 -1.79 -17.75 -14.78
CA TYR A 216 -0.39 -18.13 -15.00
C TYR A 216 0.21 -18.72 -13.72
N CYS A 217 0.60 -20.02 -13.75
CA CYS A 217 1.15 -20.76 -12.60
C CYS A 217 2.35 -21.66 -12.94
N TYR A 218 3.05 -21.40 -14.01
CA TYR A 218 4.23 -22.17 -14.40
C TYR A 218 5.46 -21.86 -13.53
N ASN A 219 6.48 -22.71 -13.60
CA ASN A 219 7.73 -22.59 -12.82
C ASN A 219 7.48 -22.45 -11.30
N CYS A 220 6.57 -23.22 -10.75
CA CYS A 220 6.31 -23.35 -9.33
C CYS A 220 6.97 -24.60 -8.75
N ALA A 221 6.87 -24.78 -7.40
CA ALA A 221 7.40 -25.99 -6.76
C ALA A 221 6.69 -27.29 -7.17
N SER A 222 5.40 -27.19 -7.48
CA SER A 222 4.60 -28.27 -8.05
C SER A 222 4.29 -27.98 -9.51
N GLU A 223 4.28 -29.03 -10.32
CA GLU A 223 3.74 -28.97 -11.68
C GLU A 223 2.21 -29.00 -11.58
N PHE A 224 1.57 -27.85 -11.81
CA PHE A 224 0.13 -27.75 -11.86
C PHE A 224 -0.36 -28.03 -13.28
N THR A 225 -1.57 -28.56 -13.39
CA THR A 225 -2.22 -28.83 -14.68
C THR A 225 -3.38 -27.86 -14.90
N ILE A 226 -3.81 -27.74 -16.16
CA ILE A 226 -5.02 -26.98 -16.52
C ILE A 226 -6.23 -27.50 -15.72
N GLU A 227 -6.34 -28.83 -15.54
CA GLU A 227 -7.43 -29.44 -14.79
C GLU A 227 -7.42 -29.11 -13.31
N ASP A 228 -6.24 -28.95 -12.70
CA ASP A 228 -6.13 -28.53 -11.29
C ASP A 228 -6.65 -27.11 -11.12
N VAL A 229 -6.34 -26.20 -12.05
CA VAL A 229 -6.88 -24.84 -12.03
C VAL A 229 -8.38 -24.83 -12.25
N LYS A 230 -8.91 -25.54 -13.23
CA LYS A 230 -10.35 -25.61 -13.54
C LYS A 230 -11.21 -26.16 -12.40
N LYS A 231 -10.64 -27.02 -11.52
CA LYS A 231 -11.35 -27.53 -10.34
C LYS A 231 -11.62 -26.46 -9.28
N ILE A 232 -10.83 -25.38 -9.26
CA ILE A 232 -10.83 -24.39 -8.17
C ILE A 232 -11.22 -22.98 -8.61
N SER A 233 -11.05 -22.65 -9.90
CA SER A 233 -11.24 -21.32 -10.46
C SER A 233 -12.01 -21.36 -11.78
N ASN A 234 -12.94 -20.44 -11.96
CA ASN A 234 -13.57 -20.16 -13.25
C ASN A 234 -12.71 -19.14 -14.00
N VAL A 235 -11.93 -19.62 -14.97
CA VAL A 235 -11.00 -18.79 -15.77
C VAL A 235 -11.59 -18.58 -17.15
N LYS A 236 -11.83 -17.33 -17.55
CA LYS A 236 -12.40 -16.99 -18.87
C LYS A 236 -11.36 -16.96 -19.98
N GLY A 237 -10.10 -16.71 -19.65
CA GLY A 237 -8.99 -16.68 -20.60
C GLY A 237 -8.20 -18.00 -20.65
N ALA A 238 -6.94 -17.90 -21.05
CA ALA A 238 -6.02 -19.04 -21.11
C ALA A 238 -5.49 -19.42 -19.71
N ILE A 239 -5.21 -20.72 -19.52
CA ILE A 239 -4.51 -21.26 -18.35
C ILE A 239 -3.14 -21.74 -18.83
N MET A 240 -2.08 -21.22 -18.18
CA MET A 240 -0.70 -21.55 -18.47
C MET A 240 -0.03 -22.03 -17.16
N CYS A 241 0.26 -23.33 -17.12
CA CYS A 241 0.89 -24.02 -15.98
C CYS A 241 2.25 -24.57 -16.39
#